data_6227191a4ab10acc710f7e9f6b78782f
#
_entry.id   6227191a4ab10acc710f7e9f6b78782f
#
_cell.length_a   1.000
_cell.length_b   1.000
_cell.length_c   1.000
_cell.angle_alpha   90.00
_cell.angle_beta   90.00
_cell.angle_gamma   90.00
#
_symmetry.space_group_name_H-M   'P 1'
#
loop_
_entity.id
_entity.type
_entity.pdbx_description
1 polymer ?
#
loop_
_entity_poly.entity_id
_entity_poly.type
_entity_poly.pdbx_seq_one_letter_code
_entity_poly.pdbx_strand_id
1 'polypeptide(L)'
;MLLLVYTFNFLDRQILGILAGPIKAELKLTDGQLGMLGGLAFAVLYSTLAIPLAMLADKTSRTWVITGSLAVWSGFTALCGMASNFSQMFLYRLGVGVGEAGGVAPSYALISDYFPQGERARALAIYSLGIPLGSAAGVLLGGYIAQTVEWRTAFIVVGLAG
;
A
#
# COMPACT_ATOMS: atom_id res chain seq x y z
N MET A 1 11.36 6.05 10.43
CA MET A 1 10.32 6.47 9.45
C MET A 1 10.11 5.43 8.35
N LEU A 2 11.10 5.10 7.48
CA LEU A 2 10.91 4.18 6.35
C LEU A 2 10.35 2.80 6.75
N LEU A 3 10.78 2.23 7.88
CA LEU A 3 10.21 0.99 8.42
C LEU A 3 8.70 1.11 8.66
N LEU A 4 8.24 2.22 9.26
CA LEU A 4 6.80 2.45 9.50
C LEU A 4 6.03 2.56 8.19
N VAL A 5 6.53 3.34 7.24
CA VAL A 5 5.91 3.46 5.91
C VAL A 5 5.77 2.09 5.25
N TYR A 6 6.81 1.24 5.32
CA TYR A 6 6.78 -0.09 4.74
C TYR A 6 5.84 -1.04 5.49
N THR A 7 5.74 -0.89 6.81
CA THR A 7 4.77 -1.62 7.65
C THR A 7 3.34 -1.28 7.25
N PHE A 8 3.00 0.01 7.09
CA PHE A 8 1.69 0.45 6.62
C PHE A 8 1.38 -0.04 5.21
N ASN A 9 2.36 -0.07 4.32
CA ASN A 9 2.20 -0.58 2.97
C ASN A 9 1.73 -2.06 2.96
N PHE A 10 2.38 -2.91 3.75
CA PHE A 10 1.99 -4.32 3.85
C PHE A 10 0.68 -4.53 4.63
N LEU A 11 0.39 -3.69 5.61
CA LEU A 11 -0.88 -3.68 6.32
C LEU A 11 -2.04 -3.39 5.36
N ASP A 12 -1.93 -2.37 4.51
CA ASP A 12 -2.96 -2.01 3.53
C ASP A 12 -3.24 -3.15 2.53
N ARG A 13 -2.19 -3.83 2.08
CA ARG A 13 -2.34 -5.00 1.19
C ARG A 13 -3.14 -6.13 1.83
N GLN A 14 -2.94 -6.39 3.13
CA GLN A 14 -3.65 -7.46 3.85
C GLN A 14 -5.13 -7.11 4.08
N ILE A 15 -5.44 -5.84 4.36
CA ILE A 15 -6.80 -5.41 4.65
C ILE A 15 -7.76 -5.73 3.52
N LEU A 16 -7.40 -5.51 2.27
CA LEU A 16 -8.27 -5.86 1.14
C LEU A 16 -8.61 -7.35 1.13
N GLY A 17 -7.61 -8.22 1.37
CA GLY A 17 -7.82 -9.66 1.40
C GLY A 17 -8.75 -10.10 2.52
N ILE A 18 -8.59 -9.51 3.70
CA ILE A 18 -9.38 -9.86 4.89
C ILE A 18 -10.82 -9.35 4.75
N LEU A 19 -11.00 -8.16 4.21
CA LEU A 19 -12.31 -7.54 3.99
C LEU A 19 -12.97 -7.94 2.67
N ALA A 20 -12.37 -8.87 1.92
CA ALA A 20 -12.85 -9.34 0.62
C ALA A 20 -14.30 -9.85 0.68
N GLY A 21 -14.66 -10.59 1.73
CA GLY A 21 -16.01 -11.13 1.93
C GLY A 21 -17.07 -10.03 2.05
N PRO A 22 -16.98 -9.11 3.01
CA PRO A 22 -17.89 -7.97 3.14
C PRO A 22 -17.96 -7.10 1.88
N ILE A 23 -16.82 -6.79 1.25
CA ILE A 23 -16.75 -5.99 0.01
C ILE A 23 -17.50 -6.70 -1.12
N LYS A 24 -17.25 -8.00 -1.30
CA LYS A 24 -17.93 -8.82 -2.31
C LYS A 24 -19.45 -8.82 -2.12
N ALA A 25 -19.90 -9.00 -0.88
CA ALA A 25 -21.32 -9.07 -0.56
C ALA A 25 -22.02 -7.74 -0.82
N GLU A 26 -21.45 -6.62 -0.37
CA GLU A 26 -22.07 -5.30 -0.48
C GLU A 26 -22.06 -4.75 -1.90
N LEU A 27 -20.91 -4.83 -2.59
CA LEU A 27 -20.76 -4.35 -3.97
C LEU A 27 -21.24 -5.39 -5.01
N LYS A 28 -21.74 -6.55 -4.57
CA LYS A 28 -22.25 -7.66 -5.42
C LYS A 28 -21.22 -8.10 -6.47
N LEU A 29 -19.96 -8.25 -6.06
CA LEU A 29 -18.86 -8.59 -6.95
C LEU A 29 -18.82 -10.08 -7.27
N THR A 30 -18.38 -10.41 -8.47
CA THR A 30 -17.98 -11.78 -8.83
C THR A 30 -16.58 -12.10 -8.27
N ASP A 31 -16.23 -13.39 -8.16
CA ASP A 31 -14.90 -13.80 -7.73
C ASP A 31 -13.80 -13.31 -8.66
N GLY A 32 -14.08 -13.26 -9.96
CA GLY A 32 -13.17 -12.67 -10.94
C GLY A 32 -12.92 -11.18 -10.71
N GLN A 33 -13.96 -10.40 -10.43
CA GLN A 33 -13.83 -8.98 -10.11
C GLN A 33 -13.05 -8.77 -8.81
N LEU A 34 -13.29 -9.58 -7.80
CA LEU A 34 -12.53 -9.52 -6.54
C LEU A 34 -11.05 -9.84 -6.77
N GLY A 35 -10.74 -10.86 -7.56
CA GLY A 35 -9.38 -11.18 -7.97
C GLY A 35 -8.70 -10.06 -8.76
N MET A 36 -9.45 -9.36 -9.61
CA MET A 36 -8.94 -8.17 -10.32
C MET A 36 -8.59 -7.03 -9.36
N LEU A 37 -9.38 -6.80 -8.32
CA LEU A 37 -9.11 -5.76 -7.32
C LEU A 37 -7.84 -6.05 -6.51
N GLY A 38 -7.65 -7.31 -6.09
CA GLY A 38 -6.50 -7.71 -5.26
C GLY A 38 -5.20 -7.87 -6.04
N GLY A 39 -5.29 -8.28 -7.31
CA GLY A 39 -4.12 -8.59 -8.14
C GLY A 39 -3.90 -7.59 -9.27
N LEU A 40 -4.73 -7.61 -10.29
CA LEU A 40 -4.49 -6.92 -11.54
C LEU A 40 -4.52 -5.39 -11.38
N ALA A 41 -5.50 -4.86 -10.67
CA ALA A 41 -5.63 -3.42 -10.45
C ALA A 41 -4.37 -2.81 -9.82
N PHE A 42 -3.81 -3.51 -8.87
CA PHE A 42 -2.58 -3.10 -8.21
C PHE A 42 -1.34 -3.36 -9.07
N ALA A 43 -1.17 -4.59 -9.59
CA ALA A 43 0.06 -5.04 -10.21
C ALA A 43 0.41 -4.26 -11.48
N VAL A 44 -0.58 -3.91 -12.31
CA VAL A 44 -0.35 -3.23 -13.60
C VAL A 44 0.34 -1.89 -13.41
N LEU A 45 -0.22 -1.00 -12.62
CA LEU A 45 0.36 0.34 -12.43
C LEU A 45 1.58 0.31 -11.51
N TYR A 46 1.58 -0.53 -10.49
CA TYR A 46 2.76 -0.72 -9.64
C TYR A 46 3.99 -1.12 -10.47
N SER A 47 3.89 -2.15 -11.30
CA SER A 47 5.01 -2.64 -12.11
C SER A 47 5.44 -1.64 -13.19
N THR A 48 4.48 -0.97 -13.83
CA THR A 48 4.76 -0.04 -14.92
C THR A 48 5.38 1.26 -14.42
N LEU A 49 4.94 1.77 -13.27
CA LEU A 49 5.38 3.06 -12.75
C LEU A 49 6.56 2.97 -11.78
N ALA A 50 6.91 1.79 -11.29
CA ALA A 50 8.05 1.61 -10.38
C ALA A 50 9.37 2.13 -10.98
N ILE A 51 9.64 1.83 -12.27
CA ILE A 51 10.84 2.29 -12.96
C ILE A 51 10.84 3.80 -13.20
N PRO A 52 9.79 4.41 -13.83
CA PRO A 52 9.74 5.87 -13.99
C PRO A 52 9.84 6.66 -12.68
N LEU A 53 9.18 6.19 -11.61
CA LEU A 53 9.23 6.87 -10.30
C LEU A 53 10.59 6.71 -9.61
N ALA A 54 11.27 5.57 -9.78
CA ALA A 54 12.65 5.41 -9.35
C ALA A 54 13.60 6.38 -10.09
N MET A 55 13.45 6.48 -11.41
CA MET A 55 14.23 7.44 -12.21
C MET A 55 13.95 8.90 -11.83
N LEU A 56 12.70 9.23 -11.48
CA LEU A 56 12.34 10.55 -10.98
C LEU A 56 13.01 10.82 -9.63
N ALA A 57 13.02 9.84 -8.74
CA ALA A 57 13.66 9.95 -7.44
C ALA A 57 15.20 10.14 -7.53
N ASP A 58 15.84 9.58 -8.55
CA ASP A 58 17.27 9.78 -8.79
C ASP A 58 17.60 11.19 -9.34
N LYS A 59 16.65 11.81 -10.04
CA LYS A 59 16.78 13.17 -10.62
C LYS A 59 16.30 14.28 -9.69
N THR A 60 15.56 13.94 -8.66
CA THR A 60 14.93 14.88 -7.71
C THR A 60 15.26 14.49 -6.27
N SER A 61 14.49 14.96 -5.32
CA SER A 61 14.63 14.55 -3.91
C SER A 61 13.89 13.23 -3.67
N ARG A 62 14.62 12.17 -3.29
CA ARG A 62 14.04 10.87 -2.92
C ARG A 62 13.01 10.99 -1.82
N THR A 63 13.26 11.86 -0.84
CA THR A 63 12.31 12.13 0.25
C THR A 63 10.99 12.69 -0.27
N TRP A 64 11.04 13.64 -1.20
CA TRP A 64 9.82 14.21 -1.80
C TRP A 64 9.04 13.19 -2.62
N VAL A 65 9.73 12.31 -3.37
CA VAL A 65 9.05 11.25 -4.11
C VAL A 65 8.38 10.25 -3.17
N ILE A 66 9.07 9.83 -2.08
CA ILE A 66 8.48 8.95 -1.07
C ILE A 66 7.28 9.60 -0.39
N THR A 67 7.39 10.87 0.02
CA THR A 67 6.30 11.60 0.70
C THR A 67 5.10 11.80 -0.23
N GLY A 68 5.34 12.19 -1.47
CA GLY A 68 4.28 12.34 -2.46
C GLY A 68 3.59 11.01 -2.77
N SER A 69 4.36 9.95 -2.89
CA SER A 69 3.86 8.58 -3.08
C SER A 69 3.02 8.11 -1.91
N LEU A 70 3.46 8.40 -0.68
CA LEU A 70 2.70 8.10 0.53
C LEU A 70 1.38 8.85 0.58
N ALA A 71 1.38 10.15 0.28
CA ALA A 71 0.16 10.96 0.26
C ALA A 71 -0.85 10.47 -0.80
N VAL A 72 -0.37 10.11 -2.01
CA VAL A 72 -1.21 9.55 -3.08
C VAL A 72 -1.80 8.21 -2.65
N TRP A 73 -0.96 7.29 -2.18
CA TRP A 73 -1.40 5.97 -1.71
C TRP A 73 -2.41 6.09 -0.57
N SER A 74 -2.11 6.86 0.48
CA SER A 74 -3.00 7.08 1.63
C SER A 74 -4.35 7.68 1.22
N GLY A 75 -4.33 8.68 0.33
CA GLY A 75 -5.56 9.28 -0.19
C GLY A 75 -6.42 8.29 -0.96
N PHE A 76 -5.83 7.50 -1.86
CA PHE A 76 -6.58 6.49 -2.62
C PHE A 76 -7.04 5.31 -1.75
N THR A 77 -6.29 4.93 -0.71
CA THR A 77 -6.74 3.94 0.27
C THR A 77 -7.98 4.44 1.01
N ALA A 78 -7.99 5.69 1.48
CA ALA A 78 -9.18 6.29 2.10
C ALA A 78 -10.38 6.34 1.13
N LEU A 79 -10.15 6.69 -0.15
CA LEU A 79 -11.18 6.69 -1.19
C LEU A 79 -11.76 5.30 -1.46
N CYS A 80 -10.99 4.21 -1.29
CA CYS A 80 -11.53 2.85 -1.37
C CYS A 80 -12.69 2.63 -0.41
N GLY A 81 -12.63 3.22 0.79
CA GLY A 81 -13.74 3.18 1.76
C GLY A 81 -15.02 3.90 1.30
N MET A 82 -14.92 4.78 0.31
CA MET A 82 -16.04 5.53 -0.25
C MET A 82 -16.60 4.92 -1.54
N ALA A 83 -16.03 3.82 -2.01
CA ALA A 83 -16.46 3.18 -3.26
C ALA A 83 -17.88 2.61 -3.16
N SER A 84 -18.71 2.90 -4.16
CA SER A 84 -20.10 2.45 -4.26
C SER A 84 -20.30 1.34 -5.29
N ASN A 85 -19.32 1.08 -6.13
CA ASN A 85 -19.37 0.05 -7.18
C ASN A 85 -17.97 -0.46 -7.54
N PHE A 86 -17.92 -1.55 -8.33
CA PHE A 86 -16.68 -2.16 -8.80
C PHE A 86 -15.75 -1.17 -9.51
N SER A 87 -16.27 -0.36 -10.42
CA SER A 87 -15.44 0.54 -11.23
C SER A 87 -14.73 1.59 -10.39
N GLN A 88 -15.41 2.18 -9.41
CA GLN A 88 -14.81 3.12 -8.47
C GLN A 88 -13.75 2.44 -7.62
N MET A 89 -14.05 1.28 -7.03
CA MET A 89 -13.10 0.52 -6.23
C MET A 89 -11.86 0.16 -7.06
N PHE A 90 -12.06 -0.28 -8.31
CA PHE A 90 -10.98 -0.62 -9.22
C PHE A 90 -10.08 0.58 -9.53
N LEU A 91 -10.66 1.74 -9.86
CA LEU A 91 -9.90 2.97 -10.11
C LEU A 91 -9.13 3.44 -8.88
N TYR A 92 -9.73 3.37 -7.69
CA TYR A 92 -9.04 3.73 -6.46
C TYR A 92 -7.88 2.76 -6.16
N ARG A 93 -8.05 1.47 -6.39
CA ARG A 93 -6.97 0.48 -6.27
C ARG A 93 -5.84 0.69 -7.28
N LEU A 94 -6.15 1.13 -8.49
CA LEU A 94 -5.14 1.59 -9.45
C LEU A 94 -4.34 2.76 -8.87
N GLY A 95 -5.01 3.75 -8.26
CA GLY A 95 -4.36 4.90 -7.62
C GLY A 95 -3.48 4.50 -6.44
N VAL A 96 -3.89 3.52 -5.63
CA VAL A 96 -3.04 2.92 -4.58
C VAL A 96 -1.77 2.33 -5.20
N GLY A 97 -1.89 1.57 -6.30
CA GLY A 97 -0.74 1.02 -7.02
C GLY A 97 0.25 2.07 -7.53
N VAL A 98 -0.27 3.22 -8.01
CA VAL A 98 0.55 4.38 -8.39
C VAL A 98 1.34 4.92 -7.21
N GLY A 99 0.68 5.15 -6.08
CA GLY A 99 1.31 5.67 -4.87
C GLY A 99 2.37 4.71 -4.33
N GLU A 100 2.06 3.43 -4.20
CA GLU A 100 3.01 2.45 -3.68
C GLU A 100 4.24 2.25 -4.58
N ALA A 101 4.10 2.42 -5.91
CA ALA A 101 5.19 2.24 -6.86
C ALA A 101 6.39 3.20 -6.61
N GLY A 102 6.13 4.40 -6.09
CA GLY A 102 7.16 5.39 -5.78
C GLY A 102 7.77 5.27 -4.38
N GLY A 103 7.38 4.27 -3.59
CA GLY A 103 7.86 4.12 -2.21
C GLY A 103 9.11 3.26 -2.06
N VAL A 104 9.10 2.06 -2.63
CA VAL A 104 10.08 1.01 -2.31
C VAL A 104 11.48 1.30 -2.88
N ALA A 105 11.61 1.50 -4.18
CA ALA A 105 12.92 1.72 -4.81
C ALA A 105 13.64 2.97 -4.30
N PRO A 106 12.98 4.15 -4.16
CA PRO A 106 13.61 5.31 -3.54
C PRO A 106 13.99 5.10 -2.07
N SER A 107 13.24 4.27 -1.31
CA SER A 107 13.59 3.94 0.08
C SER A 107 14.88 3.13 0.17
N TYR A 108 15.07 2.14 -0.69
CA TYR A 108 16.34 1.38 -0.78
C TYR A 108 17.51 2.29 -1.14
N ALA A 109 17.31 3.19 -2.12
CA ALA A 109 18.34 4.14 -2.52
C ALA A 109 18.68 5.11 -1.37
N LEU A 110 17.67 5.64 -0.68
CA LEU A 110 17.85 6.53 0.46
C LEU A 110 18.64 5.86 1.59
N ILE A 111 18.32 4.61 1.93
CA ILE A 111 19.06 3.83 2.93
C ILE A 111 20.52 3.68 2.50
N SER A 112 20.76 3.40 1.21
CA SER A 112 22.13 3.25 0.67
C SER A 112 22.94 4.55 0.70
N ASP A 113 22.29 5.72 0.66
CA ASP A 113 22.96 7.01 0.77
C ASP A 113 23.34 7.35 2.22
N TYR A 114 22.46 7.00 3.18
CA TYR A 114 22.68 7.36 4.59
C TYR A 114 23.61 6.39 5.35
N PHE A 115 23.72 5.13 4.89
CA PHE A 115 24.51 4.11 5.58
C PHE A 115 25.75 3.68 4.79
N PRO A 116 26.93 3.60 5.44
CA PRO A 116 28.14 3.09 4.81
C PRO A 116 27.98 1.62 4.41
N GLN A 117 28.79 1.14 3.48
CA GLN A 117 28.67 -0.21 2.90
C GLN A 117 28.59 -1.32 3.95
N GLY A 118 29.35 -1.22 5.03
CA GLY A 118 29.35 -2.23 6.12
C GLY A 118 28.07 -2.31 6.94
N GLU A 119 27.23 -1.25 6.94
CA GLU A 119 26.00 -1.16 7.72
C GLU A 119 24.72 -1.28 6.88
N ARG A 120 24.83 -1.18 5.55
CA ARG A 120 23.68 -1.21 4.63
C ARG A 120 22.85 -2.47 4.79
N ALA A 121 23.49 -3.63 4.90
CA ALA A 121 22.80 -4.90 5.05
C ALA A 121 21.93 -4.92 6.31
N ARG A 122 22.43 -4.40 7.43
CA ARG A 122 21.69 -4.28 8.69
C ARG A 122 20.52 -3.29 8.56
N ALA A 123 20.75 -2.12 7.96
CA ALA A 123 19.72 -1.11 7.75
C ALA A 123 18.60 -1.63 6.85
N LEU A 124 18.94 -2.33 5.76
CA LEU A 124 17.97 -2.95 4.86
C LEU A 124 17.21 -4.10 5.54
N ALA A 125 17.88 -4.90 6.36
CA ALA A 125 17.22 -5.96 7.13
C ALA A 125 16.17 -5.36 8.10
N ILE A 126 16.51 -4.28 8.82
CA ILE A 126 15.57 -3.56 9.68
C ILE A 126 14.39 -3.00 8.87
N TYR A 127 14.66 -2.38 7.72
CA TYR A 127 13.61 -1.89 6.83
C TYR A 127 12.68 -3.02 6.37
N SER A 128 13.24 -4.18 6.01
CA SER A 128 12.48 -5.35 5.55
C SER A 128 11.61 -5.99 6.64
N LEU A 129 11.85 -5.73 7.93
CA LEU A 129 10.94 -6.12 9.01
C LEU A 129 9.55 -5.50 8.85
N GLY A 130 9.42 -4.42 8.10
CA GLY A 130 8.11 -3.85 7.74
C GLY A 130 7.17 -4.86 7.06
N ILE A 131 7.70 -5.83 6.31
CA ILE A 131 6.92 -6.88 5.64
C ILE A 131 6.18 -7.76 6.67
N PRO A 132 6.88 -8.52 7.54
CA PRO A 132 6.21 -9.39 8.52
C PRO A 132 5.42 -8.59 9.55
N LEU A 133 5.89 -7.42 9.98
CA LEU A 133 5.17 -6.57 10.94
C LEU A 133 3.87 -6.03 10.34
N GLY A 134 3.91 -5.53 9.10
CA GLY A 134 2.73 -5.03 8.40
C GLY A 134 1.74 -6.15 8.09
N SER A 135 2.23 -7.32 7.66
CA SER A 135 1.38 -8.47 7.40
C SER A 135 0.71 -8.98 8.67
N ALA A 136 1.45 -9.12 9.77
CA ALA A 136 0.91 -9.54 11.05
C ALA A 136 -0.11 -8.53 11.60
N ALA A 137 0.24 -7.23 11.59
CA ALA A 137 -0.67 -6.17 12.00
C ALA A 137 -1.94 -6.13 11.13
N GLY A 138 -1.79 -6.29 9.81
CA GLY A 138 -2.91 -6.34 8.87
C GLY A 138 -3.86 -7.50 9.18
N VAL A 139 -3.34 -8.70 9.40
CA VAL A 139 -4.16 -9.88 9.76
C VAL A 139 -4.88 -9.67 11.10
N LEU A 140 -4.15 -9.23 12.14
CA LEU A 140 -4.72 -9.04 13.47
C LEU A 140 -5.75 -7.90 13.51
N LEU A 141 -5.38 -6.72 13.01
CA LEU A 141 -6.26 -5.56 12.98
C LEU A 141 -7.39 -5.75 11.98
N GLY A 142 -7.11 -6.28 10.80
CA GLY A 142 -8.12 -6.55 9.79
C GLY A 142 -9.14 -7.59 10.24
N GLY A 143 -8.69 -8.66 10.93
CA GLY A 143 -9.59 -9.66 11.52
C GLY A 143 -10.49 -9.08 12.61
N TYR A 144 -9.95 -8.20 13.47
CA TYR A 144 -10.73 -7.49 14.48
C TYR A 144 -11.74 -6.52 13.84
N ILE A 145 -11.28 -5.73 12.88
CA ILE A 145 -12.11 -4.74 12.15
C ILE A 145 -13.23 -5.44 11.38
N ALA A 146 -12.94 -6.57 10.72
CA ALA A 146 -13.95 -7.33 9.98
C ALA A 146 -15.13 -7.82 10.83
N GLN A 147 -14.91 -7.98 12.14
CA GLN A 147 -15.94 -8.43 13.09
C GLN A 147 -16.67 -7.28 13.79
N THR A 148 -16.03 -6.13 13.95
CA THR A 148 -16.51 -5.04 14.81
C THR A 148 -16.88 -3.76 14.08
N VAL A 149 -16.32 -3.55 12.87
CA VAL A 149 -16.42 -2.28 12.14
C VAL A 149 -16.77 -2.56 10.67
N GLU A 150 -17.46 -1.63 10.03
CA GLU A 150 -17.71 -1.70 8.59
C GLU A 150 -16.39 -1.60 7.79
N TRP A 151 -16.28 -2.38 6.72
CA TRP A 151 -15.09 -2.39 5.85
C TRP A 151 -14.72 -1.01 5.29
N ARG A 152 -15.71 -0.13 5.10
CA ARG A 152 -15.51 1.25 4.64
C ARG A 152 -14.69 2.05 5.64
N THR A 153 -15.06 1.97 6.91
CA THR A 153 -14.34 2.65 8.00
C THR A 153 -12.90 2.15 8.12
N ALA A 154 -12.66 0.85 7.89
CA ALA A 154 -11.33 0.29 7.90
C ALA A 154 -10.42 0.96 6.86
N PHE A 155 -10.88 1.09 5.61
CA PHE A 155 -10.11 1.75 4.55
C PHE A 155 -9.87 3.25 4.83
N ILE A 156 -10.88 3.95 5.37
CA ILE A 156 -10.73 5.37 5.71
C ILE A 156 -9.69 5.54 6.83
N VAL A 157 -9.79 4.75 7.90
CA VAL A 157 -8.86 4.84 9.04
C VAL A 157 -7.43 4.51 8.61
N VAL A 158 -7.24 3.43 7.86
CA VAL A 158 -5.89 3.04 7.40
C VAL A 158 -5.33 4.05 6.41
N GLY A 159 -6.14 4.54 5.49
CA GLY A 159 -5.71 5.57 4.55
C GLY A 159 -5.36 6.90 5.22
N LEU A 160 -6.05 7.30 6.29
CA LEU A 160 -5.73 8.52 7.03
C LEU A 160 -4.56 8.35 8.01
N ALA A 161 -4.24 7.13 8.41
CA ALA A 161 -3.11 6.84 9.31
C ALA A 161 -1.76 6.75 8.58
N GLY A 162 -1.76 6.50 7.26
CA GLY A 162 -0.58 6.47 6.40
C GLY A 162 -0.19 7.85 5.92
#